data_187fcca25845c417c4b24f25247559c1
#
_entry.id   187fcca25845c417c4b24f25247559c1
#
_cell.length_a   1.000
_cell.length_b   1.000
_cell.length_c   1.000
_cell.angle_alpha   90.00
_cell.angle_beta   90.00
_cell.angle_gamma   90.00
#
_symmetry.space_group_name_H-M   'P 1'
#
loop_
_entity.id
_entity.type
_entity.pdbx_description
1 polymer ?
#
loop_
_entity_poly.entity_id
_entity_poly.type
_entity_poly.pdbx_seq_one_letter_code
_entity_poly.pdbx_strand_id
1 'polypeptide(L)'
;PASGSCGFPVHTIFYVWKQILKEKGIEQSHLFTSQEKPAECTDYVNDKVFAIDFDEKAVRVARTLNLIAGDGQTNVLHLNTLDYERWEDTTKTEDWIDTYNEGWKKLKKLRTTKNSDYSFEFDILMANPPFAGDIKESRIISKYELGKNAKGKYQSKVGRDILFIERNLNFLKPGGRMAIVLPQGRFNNSSDKYIRDFITERSRILAVVGLHGNVFKPHTGTKTSVLFVQKWDDKLCPKKEDYPIFFATMQEPSKDNSG
;
A
#
# COMPACT_ATOMS: atom_id res chain seq x y z
N PRO A 1 -0.72 3.02 -1.21
CA PRO A 1 0.12 3.58 -2.27
C PRO A 1 0.31 2.58 -3.42
N ALA A 2 0.39 3.08 -4.67
CA ALA A 2 0.35 2.23 -5.87
C ALA A 2 -0.87 1.29 -5.87
N SER A 3 -2.05 1.88 -5.73
CA SER A 3 -3.31 1.14 -5.55
C SER A 3 -3.81 0.48 -6.85
N GLY A 4 -3.29 0.90 -8.00
CA GLY A 4 -3.80 0.45 -9.31
C GLY A 4 -5.30 0.71 -9.40
N SER A 5 -6.05 -0.26 -9.89
CA SER A 5 -7.52 -0.22 -9.96
C SER A 5 -8.24 -0.49 -8.63
N CYS A 6 -7.57 -0.39 -7.50
CA CYS A 6 -8.12 -0.60 -6.14
C CYS A 6 -8.59 -2.02 -5.81
N GLY A 7 -7.97 -3.05 -6.35
CA GLY A 7 -8.30 -4.44 -6.00
C GLY A 7 -8.23 -4.70 -4.49
N PHE A 8 -7.13 -4.31 -3.81
CA PHE A 8 -7.01 -4.46 -2.37
C PHE A 8 -8.05 -3.64 -1.57
N PRO A 9 -8.24 -2.33 -1.82
CA PRO A 9 -9.27 -1.56 -1.15
C PRO A 9 -10.66 -2.16 -1.29
N VAL A 10 -11.10 -2.51 -2.49
CA VAL A 10 -12.45 -3.06 -2.74
C VAL A 10 -12.65 -4.39 -1.99
N HIS A 11 -11.70 -5.31 -2.06
CA HIS A 11 -11.78 -6.57 -1.29
C HIS A 11 -11.79 -6.35 0.21
N THR A 12 -11.02 -5.38 0.71
CA THR A 12 -10.99 -5.03 2.13
C THR A 12 -12.33 -4.44 2.58
N ILE A 13 -12.94 -3.55 1.78
CA ILE A 13 -14.25 -2.99 2.06
C ILE A 13 -15.28 -4.10 2.21
N PHE A 14 -15.39 -5.01 1.23
CA PHE A 14 -16.33 -6.13 1.30
C PHE A 14 -16.06 -7.05 2.50
N TYR A 15 -14.79 -7.31 2.80
CA TYR A 15 -14.42 -8.12 3.97
C TYR A 15 -14.91 -7.48 5.28
N VAL A 16 -14.65 -6.20 5.49
CA VAL A 16 -15.06 -5.49 6.70
C VAL A 16 -16.58 -5.34 6.77
N TRP A 17 -17.24 -5.00 5.68
CA TRP A 17 -18.69 -4.95 5.63
C TRP A 17 -19.34 -6.28 6.02
N LYS A 18 -18.80 -7.38 5.50
CA LYS A 18 -19.24 -8.73 5.86
C LYS A 18 -19.11 -9.00 7.36
N GLN A 19 -18.05 -8.54 8.01
CA GLN A 19 -17.90 -8.67 9.45
C GLN A 19 -18.94 -7.80 10.20
N ILE A 20 -19.12 -6.54 9.81
CA ILE A 20 -20.13 -5.63 10.40
C ILE A 20 -21.53 -6.25 10.29
N LEU A 21 -21.92 -6.74 9.11
CA LEU A 21 -23.23 -7.37 8.91
C LEU A 21 -23.38 -8.60 9.81
N LYS A 22 -22.36 -9.45 9.90
CA LYS A 22 -22.36 -10.63 10.76
C LYS A 22 -22.54 -10.26 12.23
N GLU A 23 -21.83 -9.26 12.72
CA GLU A 23 -21.94 -8.78 14.12
C GLU A 23 -23.33 -8.23 14.44
N LYS A 24 -24.00 -7.67 13.44
CA LYS A 24 -25.37 -7.15 13.57
C LYS A 24 -26.47 -8.16 13.27
N GLY A 25 -26.13 -9.41 12.93
CA GLY A 25 -27.11 -10.44 12.58
C GLY A 25 -27.85 -10.18 11.25
N ILE A 26 -27.26 -9.37 10.35
CA ILE A 26 -27.84 -9.06 9.03
C ILE A 26 -27.30 -10.05 7.98
N GLU A 27 -28.14 -10.49 7.05
CA GLU A 27 -27.75 -11.41 6.00
C GLU A 27 -26.72 -10.81 5.03
N GLN A 28 -25.80 -11.65 4.55
CA GLN A 28 -24.73 -11.21 3.62
C GLN A 28 -25.26 -10.76 2.24
N SER A 29 -26.47 -11.16 1.85
CA SER A 29 -27.14 -10.68 0.63
C SER A 29 -27.23 -9.16 0.59
N HIS A 30 -27.34 -8.50 1.76
CA HIS A 30 -27.36 -7.04 1.89
C HIS A 30 -26.05 -6.34 1.50
N LEU A 31 -24.96 -7.05 1.30
CA LEU A 31 -23.72 -6.48 0.76
C LEU A 31 -23.89 -5.76 -0.58
N PHE A 32 -24.80 -6.26 -1.42
CA PHE A 32 -25.00 -5.80 -2.79
C PHE A 32 -26.21 -4.86 -2.94
N THR A 33 -26.93 -4.57 -1.86
CA THR A 33 -28.06 -3.64 -1.87
C THR A 33 -27.65 -2.32 -1.23
N SER A 34 -28.00 -1.18 -1.87
CA SER A 34 -27.64 0.15 -1.38
C SER A 34 -28.54 0.65 -0.25
N GLN A 35 -29.72 0.05 -0.08
CA GLN A 35 -30.79 0.63 0.74
C GLN A 35 -30.79 0.24 2.22
N GLU A 36 -29.97 -0.75 2.63
CA GLU A 36 -30.07 -1.32 4.00
C GLU A 36 -28.72 -1.57 4.68
N LYS A 37 -27.64 -0.90 4.22
CA LYS A 37 -26.35 -1.04 4.90
C LYS A 37 -26.32 -0.23 6.19
N PRO A 38 -25.82 -0.83 7.30
CA PRO A 38 -25.56 -0.07 8.53
C PRO A 38 -24.65 1.14 8.26
N ALA A 39 -24.87 2.23 8.98
CA ALA A 39 -24.08 3.46 8.84
C ALA A 39 -22.58 3.21 9.00
N GLU A 40 -22.19 2.28 9.86
CA GLU A 40 -20.79 1.88 10.08
C GLU A 40 -20.10 1.35 8.82
N CYS A 41 -20.85 0.75 7.88
CA CYS A 41 -20.30 0.32 6.59
C CYS A 41 -19.86 1.53 5.75
N THR A 42 -20.70 2.56 5.70
CA THR A 42 -20.43 3.81 4.96
C THR A 42 -19.34 4.61 5.66
N ASP A 43 -19.40 4.74 6.97
CA ASP A 43 -18.41 5.46 7.78
C ASP A 43 -17.02 4.83 7.65
N TYR A 44 -16.95 3.49 7.65
CA TYR A 44 -15.69 2.78 7.46
C TYR A 44 -15.01 3.17 6.14
N VAL A 45 -15.75 3.16 5.05
CA VAL A 45 -15.20 3.50 3.74
C VAL A 45 -14.84 4.98 3.65
N ASN A 46 -15.72 5.84 4.09
CA ASN A 46 -15.54 7.29 4.03
C ASN A 46 -14.36 7.80 4.85
N ASP A 47 -14.08 7.17 5.99
CA ASP A 47 -13.12 7.70 6.94
C ASP A 47 -11.85 6.85 7.09
N LYS A 48 -11.88 5.58 6.68
CA LYS A 48 -10.79 4.63 6.97
C LYS A 48 -10.09 4.07 5.75
N VAL A 49 -10.71 4.09 4.56
CA VAL A 49 -10.14 3.50 3.36
C VAL A 49 -9.61 4.57 2.42
N PHE A 50 -8.32 4.49 2.09
CA PHE A 50 -7.64 5.41 1.19
C PHE A 50 -6.88 4.66 0.10
N ALA A 51 -6.84 5.21 -1.09
CA ALA A 51 -6.07 4.72 -2.21
C ALA A 51 -5.34 5.87 -2.89
N ILE A 52 -4.08 5.63 -3.28
CA ILE A 52 -3.25 6.61 -3.98
C ILE A 52 -2.59 5.91 -5.16
N ASP A 53 -2.71 6.48 -6.35
CA ASP A 53 -1.95 6.06 -7.51
C ASP A 53 -1.52 7.25 -8.35
N PHE A 54 -0.44 7.07 -9.12
CA PHE A 54 0.09 8.08 -10.04
C PHE A 54 -0.50 7.94 -11.45
N ASP A 55 -0.97 6.74 -11.82
CA ASP A 55 -1.60 6.50 -13.11
C ASP A 55 -3.05 7.01 -13.09
N GLU A 56 -3.30 8.08 -13.83
CA GLU A 56 -4.62 8.70 -13.91
C GLU A 56 -5.70 7.72 -14.40
N LYS A 57 -5.38 6.83 -15.34
CA LYS A 57 -6.33 5.82 -15.84
C LYS A 57 -6.68 4.83 -14.75
N ALA A 58 -5.68 4.35 -14.01
CA ALA A 58 -5.91 3.47 -12.87
C ALA A 58 -6.77 4.15 -11.79
N VAL A 59 -6.51 5.43 -11.48
CA VAL A 59 -7.32 6.21 -10.54
C VAL A 59 -8.76 6.36 -11.01
N ARG A 60 -9.00 6.65 -12.29
CA ARG A 60 -10.37 6.73 -12.84
C ARG A 60 -11.13 5.41 -12.73
N VAL A 61 -10.48 4.31 -13.09
CA VAL A 61 -11.06 2.96 -12.94
C VAL A 61 -11.34 2.65 -11.47
N ALA A 62 -10.40 2.94 -10.58
CA ALA A 62 -10.54 2.74 -9.16
C ALA A 62 -11.73 3.54 -8.58
N ARG A 63 -11.88 4.80 -8.94
CA ARG A 63 -13.01 5.64 -8.51
C ARG A 63 -14.35 5.09 -9.01
N THR A 64 -14.39 4.60 -10.25
CA THR A 64 -15.61 3.98 -10.81
C THR A 64 -15.96 2.68 -10.08
N LEU A 65 -14.98 1.82 -9.81
CA LEU A 65 -15.19 0.58 -9.07
C LEU A 65 -15.69 0.83 -7.64
N ASN A 66 -15.11 1.83 -6.96
CA ASN A 66 -15.55 2.22 -5.63
C ASN A 66 -16.98 2.79 -5.65
N LEU A 67 -17.32 3.60 -6.66
CA LEU A 67 -18.69 4.09 -6.83
C LEU A 67 -19.69 2.95 -7.03
N ILE A 68 -19.36 1.96 -7.87
CA ILE A 68 -20.19 0.76 -8.08
C ILE A 68 -20.31 -0.06 -6.79
N ALA A 69 -19.23 -0.14 -6.00
CA ALA A 69 -19.25 -0.79 -4.69
C ALA A 69 -20.05 0.01 -3.64
N GLY A 70 -20.49 1.23 -3.94
CA GLY A 70 -21.33 2.05 -3.06
C GLY A 70 -20.56 2.85 -2.00
N ASP A 71 -19.28 3.15 -2.23
CA ASP A 71 -18.41 3.83 -1.26
C ASP A 71 -18.20 5.33 -1.50
N GLY A 72 -18.71 5.86 -2.61
CA GLY A 72 -18.66 7.30 -2.90
C GLY A 72 -17.32 7.85 -3.41
N GLN A 73 -16.36 7.03 -3.80
CA GLN A 73 -15.12 7.40 -4.55
C GLN A 73 -14.20 8.49 -3.95
N THR A 74 -14.48 9.01 -2.77
CA THR A 74 -13.87 10.25 -2.26
C THR A 74 -12.37 10.12 -1.94
N ASN A 75 -11.93 8.97 -1.46
CA ASN A 75 -10.60 8.78 -0.91
C ASN A 75 -9.62 8.10 -1.88
N VAL A 76 -9.95 8.04 -3.17
CA VAL A 76 -9.03 7.62 -4.23
C VAL A 76 -8.37 8.85 -4.84
N LEU A 77 -7.08 9.02 -4.61
CA LEU A 77 -6.34 10.23 -4.93
C LEU A 77 -5.32 10.00 -6.05
N HIS A 78 -5.29 10.92 -7.01
CA HIS A 78 -4.27 10.95 -8.07
C HIS A 78 -3.05 11.74 -7.58
N LEU A 79 -2.03 11.03 -7.08
CA LEU A 79 -0.80 11.62 -6.54
C LEU A 79 0.39 10.70 -6.80
N ASN A 80 1.57 11.28 -7.06
CA ASN A 80 2.80 10.51 -7.09
C ASN A 80 3.26 10.21 -5.67
N THR A 81 3.07 8.96 -5.24
CA THR A 81 3.40 8.51 -3.87
C THR A 81 4.87 8.71 -3.52
N LEU A 82 5.79 8.53 -4.46
CA LEU A 82 7.22 8.67 -4.22
C LEU A 82 7.70 10.13 -4.23
N ASP A 83 6.98 11.02 -4.91
CA ASP A 83 7.31 12.43 -5.02
C ASP A 83 6.39 13.29 -4.14
N TYR A 84 6.36 13.01 -2.86
CA TYR A 84 5.43 13.63 -1.91
C TYR A 84 5.68 15.13 -1.69
N GLU A 85 6.86 15.64 -1.96
CA GLU A 85 7.13 17.09 -1.86
C GLU A 85 6.36 17.92 -2.88
N ARG A 86 6.01 17.32 -4.03
CA ARG A 86 5.19 17.98 -5.06
C ARG A 86 3.69 17.81 -4.86
N TRP A 87 3.27 17.15 -3.81
CA TRP A 87 1.84 17.02 -3.53
C TRP A 87 1.19 18.39 -3.31
N GLU A 88 1.89 19.30 -2.63
CA GLU A 88 1.36 20.65 -2.42
C GLU A 88 1.12 21.40 -3.73
N ASP A 89 2.01 21.26 -4.73
CA ASP A 89 1.85 21.89 -6.04
C ASP A 89 0.67 21.25 -6.79
N THR A 90 0.62 19.90 -6.82
CA THR A 90 -0.46 19.16 -7.50
C THR A 90 -1.83 19.49 -6.91
N THR A 91 -1.93 19.55 -5.60
CA THR A 91 -3.21 19.72 -4.88
C THR A 91 -3.74 21.16 -4.88
N LYS A 92 -3.04 22.10 -5.52
CA LYS A 92 -3.47 23.49 -5.71
C LYS A 92 -4.08 23.76 -7.09
N THR A 93 -3.99 22.83 -8.03
CA THR A 93 -4.57 23.01 -9.37
C THR A 93 -6.09 22.88 -9.32
N GLU A 94 -6.81 23.73 -10.08
CA GLU A 94 -8.28 23.77 -10.08
C GLU A 94 -8.90 22.38 -10.37
N ASP A 95 -8.52 21.76 -11.48
CA ASP A 95 -9.04 20.45 -11.90
C ASP A 95 -8.85 19.37 -10.82
N TRP A 96 -7.73 19.43 -10.10
CA TRP A 96 -7.44 18.50 -9.03
C TRP A 96 -8.31 18.76 -7.80
N ILE A 97 -8.47 20.03 -7.42
CA ILE A 97 -9.31 20.46 -6.29
C ILE A 97 -10.74 20.00 -6.50
N ASP A 98 -11.31 20.26 -7.67
CA ASP A 98 -12.69 19.90 -8.00
C ASP A 98 -12.97 18.40 -7.84
N THR A 99 -11.96 17.60 -8.12
CA THR A 99 -12.11 16.14 -8.12
C THR A 99 -11.74 15.47 -6.80
N TYR A 100 -10.69 15.94 -6.10
CA TYR A 100 -10.02 15.18 -5.03
C TYR A 100 -9.97 15.87 -3.67
N ASN A 101 -10.43 17.11 -3.56
CA ASN A 101 -10.25 17.94 -2.37
C ASN A 101 -10.79 17.31 -1.08
N GLU A 102 -11.94 16.67 -1.13
CA GLU A 102 -12.54 16.04 0.06
C GLU A 102 -11.69 14.90 0.61
N GLY A 103 -11.25 13.98 -0.25
CA GLY A 103 -10.34 12.90 0.14
C GLY A 103 -8.99 13.43 0.62
N TRP A 104 -8.49 14.50 -0.01
CA TRP A 104 -7.26 15.17 0.40
C TRP A 104 -7.37 15.79 1.80
N LYS A 105 -8.46 16.48 2.11
CA LYS A 105 -8.74 17.01 3.44
C LYS A 105 -8.73 15.91 4.51
N LYS A 106 -9.32 14.76 4.19
CA LYS A 106 -9.36 13.59 5.08
C LYS A 106 -7.96 12.98 5.25
N LEU A 107 -7.21 12.77 4.16
CA LEU A 107 -5.84 12.23 4.22
C LEU A 107 -4.91 13.11 5.06
N LYS A 108 -5.00 14.43 4.92
CA LYS A 108 -4.19 15.37 5.71
C LYS A 108 -4.38 15.24 7.24
N LYS A 109 -5.55 14.81 7.70
CA LYS A 109 -5.82 14.58 9.13
C LYS A 109 -5.02 13.42 9.69
N LEU A 110 -4.54 12.51 8.84
CA LEU A 110 -3.75 11.33 9.22
C LEU A 110 -2.24 11.59 9.18
N ARG A 111 -1.80 12.81 8.93
CA ARG A 111 -0.37 13.18 8.97
C ARG A 111 0.16 13.11 10.39
N THR A 112 1.34 12.53 10.55
CA THR A 112 2.05 12.56 11.84
C THR A 112 2.48 13.97 12.22
N THR A 113 2.83 14.80 11.24
CA THR A 113 3.20 16.21 11.43
C THR A 113 2.31 17.10 10.56
N LYS A 114 1.76 18.17 11.12
CA LYS A 114 0.72 19.03 10.51
C LYS A 114 1.01 19.48 9.07
N ASN A 115 2.24 19.78 8.72
CA ASN A 115 2.63 20.33 7.43
C ASN A 115 3.59 19.41 6.65
N SER A 116 3.59 18.11 6.94
CA SER A 116 4.49 17.16 6.30
C SER A 116 3.73 16.03 5.61
N ASP A 117 4.00 15.81 4.32
CA ASP A 117 3.50 14.67 3.55
C ASP A 117 4.45 13.45 3.64
N TYR A 118 5.43 13.49 4.55
CA TYR A 118 6.40 12.43 4.75
C TYR A 118 5.82 11.21 5.45
N SER A 119 5.12 11.39 6.58
CA SER A 119 4.60 10.26 7.36
C SER A 119 3.15 10.43 7.78
N PHE A 120 2.47 9.28 7.92
CA PHE A 120 1.05 9.16 8.23
C PHE A 120 0.82 8.11 9.33
N GLU A 121 -0.42 7.95 9.77
CA GLU A 121 -0.81 7.07 10.87
C GLU A 121 -1.84 6.00 10.43
N PHE A 122 -1.51 5.23 9.37
CA PHE A 122 -2.35 4.11 8.96
C PHE A 122 -2.10 2.86 9.80
N ASP A 123 -3.17 2.17 10.19
CA ASP A 123 -3.11 0.89 10.89
C ASP A 123 -2.66 -0.25 9.98
N ILE A 124 -3.20 -0.25 8.75
CA ILE A 124 -2.98 -1.32 7.76
C ILE A 124 -2.64 -0.68 6.42
N LEU A 125 -1.63 -1.26 5.76
CA LEU A 125 -1.24 -0.89 4.42
C LEU A 125 -1.08 -2.15 3.57
N MET A 126 -1.65 -2.11 2.37
CA MET A 126 -1.44 -3.14 1.35
C MET A 126 -0.97 -2.48 0.06
N ALA A 127 0.08 -3.03 -0.55
CA ALA A 127 0.65 -2.49 -1.78
C ALA A 127 1.19 -3.58 -2.70
N ASN A 128 0.97 -3.37 -3.99
CA ASN A 128 1.61 -4.11 -5.06
C ASN A 128 2.31 -3.09 -5.98
N PRO A 129 3.48 -2.57 -5.57
CA PRO A 129 4.18 -1.56 -6.34
C PRO A 129 4.72 -2.13 -7.65
N PRO A 130 5.01 -1.28 -8.65
CA PRO A 130 5.59 -1.73 -9.91
C PRO A 130 6.96 -2.38 -9.67
N PHE A 131 7.17 -3.59 -10.23
CA PHE A 131 8.41 -4.37 -10.08
C PHE A 131 9.54 -3.92 -10.99
N ALA A 132 9.21 -3.18 -12.05
CA ALA A 132 10.15 -2.70 -13.04
C ALA A 132 10.20 -1.17 -13.08
N GLY A 133 11.32 -0.68 -13.59
CA GLY A 133 11.59 0.73 -13.75
C GLY A 133 12.33 1.33 -12.57
N ASP A 134 13.23 2.25 -12.90
CA ASP A 134 14.07 2.95 -11.95
C ASP A 134 13.62 4.41 -11.81
N ILE A 135 13.75 4.95 -10.62
CA ILE A 135 13.77 6.39 -10.39
C ILE A 135 15.19 6.88 -10.64
N LYS A 136 15.33 7.92 -11.45
CA LYS A 136 16.62 8.54 -11.80
C LYS A 136 16.71 9.99 -11.31
N GLU A 137 15.61 10.55 -10.90
CA GLU A 137 15.52 11.91 -10.36
C GLU A 137 16.20 11.98 -8.99
N SER A 138 17.40 12.58 -8.98
CA SER A 138 18.19 12.75 -7.75
C SER A 138 17.41 13.45 -6.64
N ARG A 139 16.53 14.37 -6.99
CA ARG A 139 15.63 15.07 -6.06
C ARG A 139 14.73 14.08 -5.30
N ILE A 140 14.15 13.08 -5.98
CA ILE A 140 13.33 12.05 -5.33
C ILE A 140 14.21 11.10 -4.53
N ILE A 141 15.30 10.58 -5.15
CA ILE A 141 16.18 9.61 -4.51
C ILE A 141 16.75 10.13 -3.19
N SER A 142 17.12 11.42 -3.16
CA SER A 142 17.73 12.05 -1.97
C SER A 142 16.80 12.15 -0.76
N LYS A 143 15.51 11.91 -0.92
CA LYS A 143 14.50 11.92 0.17
C LYS A 143 14.35 10.58 0.89
N TYR A 144 14.99 9.54 0.35
CA TYR A 144 14.87 8.19 0.87
C TYR A 144 16.23 7.68 1.36
N GLU A 145 16.21 7.02 2.50
CA GLU A 145 17.40 6.34 3.02
C GLU A 145 17.79 5.17 2.10
N LEU A 146 16.80 4.42 1.60
CA LEU A 146 17.00 3.37 0.60
C LEU A 146 17.42 3.91 -0.79
N GLY A 147 17.47 5.23 -0.97
CA GLY A 147 18.15 5.88 -2.09
C GLY A 147 19.67 5.74 -2.04
N LYS A 148 20.22 5.38 -0.87
CA LYS A 148 21.66 5.13 -0.68
C LYS A 148 21.99 3.65 -0.90
N ASN A 149 23.20 3.40 -1.36
CA ASN A 149 23.75 2.04 -1.41
C ASN A 149 24.30 1.61 -0.05
N ALA A 150 24.77 0.35 0.05
CA ALA A 150 25.37 -0.19 1.27
C ALA A 150 26.57 0.62 1.82
N LYS A 151 27.18 1.50 1.00
CA LYS A 151 28.29 2.39 1.40
C LYS A 151 27.78 3.78 1.84
N GLY A 152 26.47 3.99 1.97
CA GLY A 152 25.86 5.25 2.38
C GLY A 152 25.87 6.36 1.31
N LYS A 153 26.22 6.06 0.07
CA LYS A 153 26.23 7.03 -1.04
C LYS A 153 24.92 6.94 -1.84
N TYR A 154 24.34 8.09 -2.17
CA TYR A 154 23.18 8.14 -3.05
C TYR A 154 23.49 7.53 -4.42
N GLN A 155 22.55 6.73 -4.90
CA GLN A 155 22.64 6.05 -6.18
C GLN A 155 22.12 6.97 -7.30
N SER A 156 22.65 6.82 -8.51
CA SER A 156 22.15 7.55 -9.69
C SER A 156 20.79 7.04 -10.18
N LYS A 157 20.44 5.82 -9.79
CA LYS A 157 19.15 5.19 -10.09
C LYS A 157 18.79 4.19 -9.00
N VAL A 158 17.52 4.08 -8.67
CA VAL A 158 17.01 3.14 -7.66
C VAL A 158 15.71 2.52 -8.16
N GLY A 159 15.54 1.22 -7.99
CA GLY A 159 14.29 0.53 -8.33
C GLY A 159 13.09 1.13 -7.61
N ARG A 160 11.99 1.30 -8.32
CA ARG A 160 10.76 1.87 -7.73
C ARG A 160 10.28 1.07 -6.53
N ASP A 161 10.27 -0.25 -6.63
CA ASP A 161 9.87 -1.16 -5.56
C ASP A 161 10.68 -0.96 -4.27
N ILE A 162 11.98 -0.62 -4.38
CA ILE A 162 12.84 -0.34 -3.23
C ILE A 162 12.36 0.93 -2.50
N LEU A 163 12.14 2.02 -3.23
CA LEU A 163 11.65 3.26 -2.61
C LEU A 163 10.24 3.11 -2.05
N PHE A 164 9.41 2.27 -2.66
CA PHE A 164 8.09 1.96 -2.12
C PHE A 164 8.14 1.21 -0.79
N ILE A 165 9.17 0.41 -0.50
CA ILE A 165 9.34 -0.22 0.82
C ILE A 165 9.41 0.86 1.92
N GLU A 166 10.34 1.81 1.77
CA GLU A 166 10.50 2.89 2.75
C GLU A 166 9.25 3.77 2.81
N ARG A 167 8.74 4.19 1.64
CA ARG A 167 7.56 5.04 1.58
C ARG A 167 6.35 4.41 2.27
N ASN A 168 6.12 3.13 2.08
CA ASN A 168 5.01 2.42 2.70
C ASN A 168 5.18 2.31 4.22
N LEU A 169 6.40 2.10 4.73
CA LEU A 169 6.67 2.14 6.17
C LEU A 169 6.41 3.52 6.77
N ASN A 170 6.62 4.61 6.00
CA ASN A 170 6.31 5.97 6.44
C ASN A 170 4.80 6.25 6.50
N PHE A 171 3.97 5.47 5.80
CA PHE A 171 2.52 5.55 5.92
C PHE A 171 1.97 4.83 7.15
N LEU A 172 2.74 3.92 7.76
CA LEU A 172 2.28 3.18 8.93
C LEU A 172 2.52 3.92 10.22
N LYS A 173 1.52 3.92 11.09
CA LYS A 173 1.73 4.28 12.50
C LYS A 173 2.61 3.25 13.20
N PRO A 174 3.24 3.58 14.34
CA PRO A 174 3.85 2.59 15.22
C PRO A 174 2.87 1.44 15.53
N GLY A 175 3.32 0.19 15.46
CA GLY A 175 2.47 -1.01 15.62
C GLY A 175 1.59 -1.37 14.41
N GLY A 176 1.52 -0.53 13.38
CA GLY A 176 0.77 -0.79 12.15
C GLY A 176 1.36 -1.94 11.32
N ARG A 177 0.54 -2.55 10.48
CA ARG A 177 0.90 -3.73 9.67
C ARG A 177 0.88 -3.43 8.18
N MET A 178 1.83 -4.02 7.47
CA MET A 178 1.93 -3.92 6.00
C MET A 178 1.99 -5.30 5.36
N ALA A 179 1.30 -5.43 4.21
CA ALA A 179 1.53 -6.48 3.24
C ALA A 179 2.00 -5.83 1.93
N ILE A 180 3.19 -6.19 1.47
CA ILE A 180 3.77 -5.66 0.23
C ILE A 180 4.26 -6.78 -0.68
N VAL A 181 3.89 -6.71 -1.95
CA VAL A 181 4.38 -7.64 -2.98
C VAL A 181 5.71 -7.13 -3.51
N LEU A 182 6.73 -7.99 -3.49
CA LEU A 182 8.09 -7.66 -3.92
C LEU A 182 8.68 -8.75 -4.81
N PRO A 183 9.58 -8.41 -5.75
CA PRO A 183 10.38 -9.40 -6.46
C PRO A 183 11.17 -10.29 -5.49
N GLN A 184 11.21 -11.59 -5.77
CA GLN A 184 11.89 -12.56 -4.92
C GLN A 184 13.38 -12.24 -4.70
N GLY A 185 14.03 -11.58 -5.66
CA GLY A 185 15.41 -11.14 -5.54
C GLY A 185 15.68 -10.26 -4.32
N ARG A 186 14.67 -9.47 -3.84
CA ARG A 186 14.84 -8.61 -2.66
C ARG A 186 15.09 -9.42 -1.38
N PHE A 187 14.66 -10.67 -1.35
CA PHE A 187 14.80 -11.55 -0.18
C PHE A 187 16.11 -12.33 -0.17
N ASN A 188 16.68 -12.68 -1.34
CA ASN A 188 17.80 -13.61 -1.46
C ASN A 188 19.07 -13.05 -2.08
N ASN A 189 19.03 -11.93 -2.82
CA ASN A 189 20.25 -11.34 -3.37
C ASN A 189 21.12 -10.74 -2.25
N SER A 190 22.41 -11.03 -2.28
CA SER A 190 23.39 -10.50 -1.31
C SER A 190 23.51 -8.97 -1.41
N SER A 191 23.42 -8.41 -2.62
CA SER A 191 23.45 -6.96 -2.86
C SER A 191 22.30 -6.21 -2.19
N ASP A 192 21.16 -6.88 -1.92
CA ASP A 192 19.96 -6.30 -1.34
C ASP A 192 19.90 -6.46 0.19
N LYS A 193 21.01 -6.90 0.81
CA LYS A 193 21.10 -7.03 2.27
C LYS A 193 20.71 -5.73 2.99
N TYR A 194 21.19 -4.59 2.51
CA TYR A 194 20.89 -3.27 3.11
C TYR A 194 19.39 -2.95 3.15
N ILE A 195 18.61 -3.46 2.18
CA ILE A 195 17.14 -3.32 2.17
C ILE A 195 16.53 -4.16 3.29
N ARG A 196 17.00 -5.39 3.46
CA ARG A 196 16.53 -6.28 4.54
C ARG A 196 16.88 -5.73 5.92
N ASP A 197 18.10 -5.22 6.08
CA ASP A 197 18.54 -4.54 7.31
C ASP A 197 17.64 -3.33 7.63
N PHE A 198 17.37 -2.49 6.62
CA PHE A 198 16.44 -1.36 6.75
C PHE A 198 15.05 -1.78 7.25
N ILE A 199 14.49 -2.87 6.68
CA ILE A 199 13.17 -3.39 7.07
C ILE A 199 13.19 -3.90 8.51
N THR A 200 14.17 -4.73 8.88
CA THR A 200 14.25 -5.35 10.21
C THR A 200 14.54 -4.35 11.32
N GLU A 201 15.26 -3.28 11.00
CA GLU A 201 15.49 -2.19 11.95
C GLU A 201 14.20 -1.46 12.34
N ARG A 202 13.24 -1.35 11.40
CA ARG A 202 12.01 -0.56 11.54
C ARG A 202 10.76 -1.38 11.80
N SER A 203 10.82 -2.69 11.53
CA SER A 203 9.65 -3.56 11.65
C SER A 203 10.02 -4.99 11.95
N ARG A 204 9.09 -5.70 12.59
CA ARG A 204 9.09 -7.15 12.73
C ARG A 204 8.61 -7.79 11.44
N ILE A 205 9.36 -8.73 10.89
CA ILE A 205 8.88 -9.58 9.81
C ILE A 205 7.92 -10.63 10.40
N LEU A 206 6.69 -10.64 9.95
CA LEU A 206 5.67 -11.62 10.39
C LEU A 206 5.67 -12.85 9.50
N ALA A 207 5.71 -12.62 8.17
CA ALA A 207 5.67 -13.71 7.21
C ALA A 207 6.30 -13.30 5.87
N VAL A 208 6.76 -14.32 5.14
CA VAL A 208 7.12 -14.23 3.72
C VAL A 208 6.39 -15.35 2.98
N VAL A 209 5.53 -14.97 2.03
CA VAL A 209 4.73 -15.93 1.25
C VAL A 209 5.12 -15.84 -0.22
N GLY A 210 5.80 -16.87 -0.74
CA GLY A 210 6.14 -16.97 -2.16
C GLY A 210 4.88 -17.20 -3.00
N LEU A 211 4.71 -16.40 -4.03
CA LEU A 211 3.59 -16.53 -4.96
C LEU A 211 3.96 -17.46 -6.12
N HIS A 212 2.96 -18.18 -6.66
CA HIS A 212 3.15 -19.01 -7.84
C HIS A 212 3.58 -18.15 -9.05
N GLY A 213 4.46 -18.68 -9.91
CA GLY A 213 5.02 -17.96 -11.05
C GLY A 213 4.01 -17.45 -12.08
N ASN A 214 2.77 -17.96 -12.07
CA ASN A 214 1.71 -17.54 -12.99
C ASN A 214 0.86 -16.38 -12.46
N VAL A 215 1.02 -15.94 -11.21
CA VAL A 215 0.16 -14.92 -10.59
C VAL A 215 0.11 -13.62 -11.41
N PHE A 216 1.24 -13.22 -11.99
CA PHE A 216 1.34 -11.97 -12.76
C PHE A 216 1.48 -12.17 -14.27
N LYS A 217 1.35 -13.42 -14.79
CA LYS A 217 1.27 -13.62 -16.23
C LYS A 217 -0.06 -13.09 -16.80
N PRO A 218 -0.11 -12.61 -18.04
CA PRO A 218 1.01 -12.48 -18.99
C PRO A 218 1.90 -11.24 -18.79
N HIS A 219 1.62 -10.37 -17.79
CA HIS A 219 2.28 -9.08 -17.64
C HIS A 219 3.76 -9.19 -17.27
N THR A 220 4.12 -10.16 -16.45
CA THR A 220 5.52 -10.43 -16.08
C THR A 220 5.72 -11.88 -15.65
N GLY A 221 6.93 -12.42 -15.94
CA GLY A 221 7.40 -13.70 -15.40
C GLY A 221 8.19 -13.59 -14.10
N THR A 222 8.27 -12.41 -13.50
CA THR A 222 9.03 -12.18 -12.28
C THR A 222 8.43 -12.97 -11.12
N LYS A 223 9.22 -13.83 -10.50
CA LYS A 223 8.84 -14.48 -9.25
C LYS A 223 8.75 -13.45 -8.14
N THR A 224 7.65 -13.49 -7.40
CA THR A 224 7.35 -12.53 -6.35
C THR A 224 6.99 -13.21 -5.04
N SER A 225 7.12 -12.47 -3.97
CA SER A 225 6.65 -12.89 -2.65
C SER A 225 5.92 -11.74 -1.96
N VAL A 226 4.99 -12.07 -1.09
CA VAL A 226 4.35 -11.08 -0.21
C VAL A 226 5.12 -11.05 1.09
N LEU A 227 5.59 -9.88 1.46
CA LEU A 227 6.21 -9.58 2.75
C LEU A 227 5.16 -9.02 3.70
N PHE A 228 4.99 -9.64 4.86
CA PHE A 228 4.15 -9.15 5.93
C PHE A 228 5.02 -8.64 7.08
N VAL A 229 4.84 -7.39 7.46
CA VAL A 229 5.58 -6.77 8.56
C VAL A 229 4.66 -6.03 9.52
N GLN A 230 5.14 -5.82 10.74
CA GLN A 230 4.54 -4.94 11.72
C GLN A 230 5.59 -3.93 12.20
N LYS A 231 5.28 -2.64 12.10
CA LYS A 231 6.19 -1.58 12.53
C LYS A 231 6.45 -1.69 14.03
N TRP A 232 7.71 -1.53 14.46
CA TRP A 232 8.03 -1.57 15.87
C TRP A 232 7.29 -0.51 16.67
N ASP A 233 6.86 -0.86 17.85
CA ASP A 233 6.18 0.01 18.81
C ASP A 233 6.34 -0.57 20.21
N ASP A 234 6.58 0.26 21.20
CA ASP A 234 6.88 -0.19 22.58
C ASP A 234 5.73 -0.99 23.23
N LYS A 235 4.47 -0.71 22.84
CA LYS A 235 3.28 -1.35 23.39
C LYS A 235 2.72 -2.46 22.49
N LEU A 236 2.54 -2.18 21.19
CA LEU A 236 1.84 -3.07 20.26
C LEU A 236 2.78 -4.08 19.60
N CYS A 237 4.05 -3.75 19.42
CA CYS A 237 5.05 -4.59 18.79
C CYS A 237 6.45 -4.25 19.34
N PRO A 238 6.78 -4.61 20.59
CA PRO A 238 8.07 -4.32 21.18
C PRO A 238 9.22 -4.94 20.39
N LYS A 239 10.31 -4.16 20.21
CA LYS A 239 11.46 -4.64 19.44
C LYS A 239 12.10 -5.86 20.11
N LYS A 240 12.36 -6.89 19.33
CA LYS A 240 12.99 -8.15 19.73
C LYS A 240 14.11 -8.48 18.77
N GLU A 241 15.20 -9.06 19.28
CA GLU A 241 16.33 -9.50 18.46
C GLU A 241 16.03 -10.82 17.75
N ASP A 242 15.31 -11.72 18.41
CA ASP A 242 14.91 -13.02 17.86
C ASP A 242 13.40 -13.23 17.97
N TYR A 243 12.82 -13.71 16.86
CA TYR A 243 11.38 -13.98 16.76
C TYR A 243 11.08 -14.93 15.59
N PRO A 244 10.03 -15.75 15.69
CA PRO A 244 9.65 -16.63 14.60
C PRO A 244 9.11 -15.84 13.40
N ILE A 245 9.48 -16.29 12.18
CA ILE A 245 8.97 -15.79 10.91
C ILE A 245 8.26 -16.94 10.21
N PHE A 246 7.03 -16.70 9.77
CA PHE A 246 6.28 -17.69 8.99
C PHE A 246 6.74 -17.65 7.52
N PHE A 247 7.01 -18.83 6.95
CA PHE A 247 7.32 -19.00 5.54
C PHE A 247 6.34 -19.95 4.87
N ALA A 248 5.84 -19.55 3.71
CA ALA A 248 5.00 -20.39 2.87
C ALA A 248 5.29 -20.14 1.39
N THR A 249 4.90 -21.08 0.54
CA THR A 249 4.97 -20.95 -0.92
C THR A 249 3.70 -21.53 -1.53
N MET A 250 3.06 -20.80 -2.44
CA MET A 250 1.94 -21.28 -3.21
C MET A 250 2.40 -22.38 -4.16
N GLN A 251 1.84 -23.58 -4.01
CA GLN A 251 2.13 -24.74 -4.87
C GLN A 251 1.25 -24.74 -6.12
N GLU A 252 -0.01 -24.37 -5.96
CA GLU A 252 -0.98 -24.36 -7.05
C GLU A 252 -1.09 -22.97 -7.68
N PRO A 253 -1.23 -22.90 -9.01
CA PRO A 253 -1.43 -21.62 -9.70
C PRO A 253 -2.81 -21.06 -9.40
N SER A 254 -2.90 -19.75 -9.15
CA SER A 254 -4.18 -19.05 -8.99
C SER A 254 -4.94 -18.90 -10.31
N LYS A 255 -4.27 -19.12 -11.43
CA LYS A 255 -4.80 -19.14 -12.79
C LYS A 255 -3.94 -20.05 -13.67
N ASP A 256 -4.50 -20.55 -14.74
CA ASP A 256 -3.77 -21.35 -15.73
C ASP A 256 -2.79 -20.51 -16.59
N ASN A 257 -2.15 -21.16 -17.56
CA ASN A 257 -1.18 -20.48 -18.44
C ASN A 257 -1.83 -19.63 -19.54
N SER A 258 -3.13 -19.69 -19.71
CA SER A 258 -3.86 -18.95 -20.76
C SER A 258 -4.20 -17.50 -20.36
N GLY A 259 -3.99 -17.13 -19.13
CA GLY A 259 -4.10 -15.75 -18.66
C GLY A 259 -5.20 -15.47 -17.68
#